data_95a13d42d2c792ea9fedea229abf2a7b
#
_entry.id   95a13d42d2c792ea9fedea229abf2a7b
#
_cell.length_a   1.000
_cell.length_b   1.000
_cell.length_c   1.000
_cell.angle_alpha   90.00
_cell.angle_beta   90.00
_cell.angle_gamma   90.00
#
_symmetry.space_group_name_H-M   'P 1'
#
loop_
_entity.id
_entity.type
_entity.pdbx_description
1 polymer ?
#
loop_
_entity_poly.entity_id
_entity_poly.type
_entity_poly.pdbx_seq_one_letter_code
_entity_poly.pdbx_strand_id
1 'polypeptide(L)'
;MQGKVRQRPTQVRALALRAGQIYRELEINHKNVVLRSAHWEDLYAMIDFANELVEEREIDRDLGILLDTKQNLESETSWLASKLVSIEKQEQVSVVAEVEGSIVANSEVQRGKMKDEFYHGKLGIAISKEWRNLGLGREMMKTLLQESKKMGLKTVELEVFSKNERARHLYEKIGFKQVGVIPKKVFRNGTSYDIILMYCEL
;
A
#
# COMPACT_ATOMS: atom_id res chain seq x y z
N MET A 1 -13.91 19.13 53.05
CA MET A 1 -12.94 18.75 52.02
C MET A 1 -13.67 18.09 50.88
N GLN A 2 -13.98 18.84 49.82
CA GLN A 2 -14.70 18.29 48.67
C GLN A 2 -13.67 17.80 47.65
N GLY A 3 -13.64 16.48 47.40
CA GLY A 3 -12.77 15.85 46.43
C GLY A 3 -13.19 16.20 45.00
N LYS A 4 -12.36 16.92 44.28
CA LYS A 4 -12.52 17.15 42.84
C LYS A 4 -12.28 15.83 42.07
N VAL A 5 -13.35 15.23 41.56
CA VAL A 5 -13.29 14.15 40.59
C VAL A 5 -12.71 14.73 39.27
N ARG A 6 -11.48 14.39 38.97
CA ARG A 6 -10.88 14.66 37.64
C ARG A 6 -11.57 13.76 36.63
N GLN A 7 -12.45 14.31 35.82
CA GLN A 7 -12.91 13.64 34.60
C GLN A 7 -11.71 13.48 33.67
N ARG A 8 -11.39 12.23 33.34
CA ARG A 8 -10.44 11.94 32.25
C ARG A 8 -11.06 12.40 30.94
N PRO A 9 -10.32 13.09 30.07
CA PRO A 9 -10.86 13.45 28.75
C PRO A 9 -11.26 12.17 28.02
N THR A 10 -12.49 12.14 27.53
CA THR A 10 -12.99 11.08 26.64
C THR A 10 -12.09 11.08 25.40
N GLN A 11 -11.18 10.12 25.33
CA GLN A 11 -10.44 9.87 24.08
C GLN A 11 -11.49 9.56 23.02
N VAL A 12 -11.63 10.44 22.04
CA VAL A 12 -12.32 10.12 20.80
C VAL A 12 -11.56 8.93 20.23
N ARG A 13 -12.15 7.73 20.33
CA ARG A 13 -11.60 6.54 19.68
C ARG A 13 -11.59 6.86 18.19
N ALA A 14 -10.41 7.12 17.63
CA ALA A 14 -10.24 7.07 16.21
C ALA A 14 -10.86 5.76 15.72
N LEU A 15 -11.69 5.80 14.68
CA LEU A 15 -12.26 4.59 14.08
C LEU A 15 -11.08 3.67 13.77
N ALA A 16 -11.02 2.55 14.50
CA ALA A 16 -9.96 1.58 14.29
C ALA A 16 -10.09 1.00 12.89
N LEU A 17 -8.98 0.93 12.15
CA LEU A 17 -8.91 0.20 10.88
C LEU A 17 -9.32 -1.25 11.12
N ARG A 18 -10.09 -1.82 10.19
CA ARG A 18 -10.56 -3.20 10.28
C ARG A 18 -10.35 -3.93 8.97
N ALA A 19 -10.03 -5.21 9.06
CA ALA A 19 -10.01 -6.10 7.90
C ALA A 19 -11.36 -6.05 7.16
N GLY A 20 -11.33 -5.96 5.83
CA GLY A 20 -12.53 -5.91 4.98
C GLY A 20 -13.30 -4.58 4.99
N GLN A 21 -12.85 -3.55 5.72
CA GLN A 21 -13.52 -2.25 5.75
C GLN A 21 -13.55 -1.63 4.34
N ILE A 22 -14.75 -1.32 3.84
CA ILE A 22 -14.92 -0.60 2.58
C ILE A 22 -14.62 0.89 2.83
N TYR A 23 -13.76 1.45 1.98
CA TYR A 23 -13.41 2.86 2.00
C TYR A 23 -14.19 3.66 0.94
N ARG A 24 -14.27 3.11 -0.28
CA ARG A 24 -14.93 3.75 -1.43
C ARG A 24 -15.36 2.74 -2.46
N GLU A 25 -16.43 3.10 -3.19
CA GLU A 25 -16.83 2.44 -4.43
C GLU A 25 -16.70 3.46 -5.57
N LEU A 26 -16.20 3.02 -6.71
CA LEU A 26 -15.86 3.85 -7.87
C LEU A 26 -16.28 3.13 -9.15
N GLU A 27 -16.59 3.88 -10.19
CA GLU A 27 -16.66 3.35 -11.54
C GLU A 27 -15.38 3.69 -12.31
N ILE A 28 -14.68 2.69 -12.79
CA ILE A 28 -13.48 2.83 -13.62
C ILE A 28 -13.62 1.90 -14.80
N ASN A 29 -13.51 2.44 -16.01
CA ASN A 29 -13.65 1.67 -17.26
C ASN A 29 -14.95 0.83 -17.30
N HIS A 30 -16.08 1.46 -16.92
CA HIS A 30 -17.42 0.84 -16.86
C HIS A 30 -17.54 -0.37 -15.92
N LYS A 31 -16.62 -0.53 -14.99
CA LYS A 31 -16.67 -1.56 -13.96
C LYS A 31 -16.73 -0.93 -12.57
N ASN A 32 -17.49 -1.57 -11.67
CA ASN A 32 -17.50 -1.19 -10.27
C ASN A 32 -16.20 -1.66 -9.61
N VAL A 33 -15.48 -0.74 -9.00
CA VAL A 33 -14.22 -0.97 -8.27
C VAL A 33 -14.46 -0.66 -6.82
N VAL A 34 -14.27 -1.64 -5.94
CA VAL A 34 -14.37 -1.47 -4.50
C VAL A 34 -12.97 -1.28 -3.91
N LEU A 35 -12.72 -0.12 -3.31
CA LEU A 35 -11.51 0.14 -2.53
C LEU A 35 -11.80 -0.18 -1.06
N ARG A 36 -11.12 -1.18 -0.52
CA ARG A 36 -11.33 -1.66 0.84
C ARG A 36 -10.04 -2.15 1.49
N SER A 37 -10.06 -2.38 2.77
CA SER A 37 -8.99 -3.11 3.45
C SER A 37 -8.97 -4.57 3.02
N ALA A 38 -7.80 -5.20 3.05
CA ALA A 38 -7.70 -6.64 2.84
C ALA A 38 -8.47 -7.42 3.92
N HIS A 39 -8.97 -8.60 3.58
CA HIS A 39 -9.59 -9.55 4.50
C HIS A 39 -9.17 -11.00 4.19
N TRP A 40 -9.55 -11.93 5.05
CA TRP A 40 -9.09 -13.32 4.93
C TRP A 40 -9.55 -14.04 3.66
N GLU A 41 -10.73 -13.69 3.17
CA GLU A 41 -11.30 -14.30 1.96
C GLU A 41 -10.56 -13.89 0.68
N ASP A 42 -9.66 -12.89 0.74
CA ASP A 42 -8.82 -12.48 -0.40
C ASP A 42 -7.72 -13.47 -0.73
N LEU A 43 -7.49 -14.50 0.10
CA LEU A 43 -6.30 -15.35 0.02
C LEU A 43 -6.02 -15.88 -1.40
N TYR A 44 -7.01 -16.47 -2.05
CA TYR A 44 -6.82 -17.02 -3.40
C TYR A 44 -6.68 -15.92 -4.46
N ALA A 45 -7.48 -14.87 -4.38
CA ALA A 45 -7.37 -13.73 -5.29
C ALA A 45 -6.03 -13.00 -5.17
N MET A 46 -5.43 -12.98 -3.97
CA MET A 46 -4.08 -12.44 -3.74
C MET A 46 -2.99 -13.33 -4.33
N ILE A 47 -3.13 -14.66 -4.26
CA ILE A 47 -2.21 -15.59 -4.93
C ILE A 47 -2.22 -15.35 -6.44
N ASP A 48 -3.41 -15.25 -7.05
CA ASP A 48 -3.56 -15.01 -8.48
C ASP A 48 -2.94 -13.66 -8.88
N PHE A 49 -3.27 -12.60 -8.16
CA PHE A 49 -2.71 -11.26 -8.37
C PHE A 49 -1.17 -11.24 -8.23
N ALA A 50 -0.63 -11.84 -7.17
CA ALA A 50 0.81 -11.89 -6.95
C ALA A 50 1.52 -12.65 -8.07
N ASN A 51 0.96 -13.77 -8.53
CA ASN A 51 1.52 -14.59 -9.59
C ASN A 51 1.46 -13.91 -10.96
N GLU A 52 0.39 -13.16 -11.25
CA GLU A 52 0.32 -12.29 -12.43
C GLU A 52 1.47 -11.27 -12.46
N LEU A 53 1.74 -10.63 -11.32
CA LEU A 53 2.85 -9.66 -11.21
C LEU A 53 4.23 -10.32 -11.38
N VAL A 54 4.42 -11.53 -10.89
CA VAL A 54 5.67 -12.29 -11.08
C VAL A 54 5.86 -12.63 -12.56
N GLU A 55 4.82 -13.08 -13.25
CA GLU A 55 4.88 -13.39 -14.68
C GLU A 55 5.16 -12.13 -15.51
N GLU A 56 4.50 -11.01 -15.19
CA GLU A 56 4.76 -9.74 -15.86
C GLU A 56 6.21 -9.27 -15.69
N ARG A 57 6.76 -9.42 -14.47
CA ARG A 57 8.15 -9.05 -14.16
C ARG A 57 9.18 -9.82 -15.01
N GLU A 58 8.91 -11.07 -15.36
CA GLU A 58 9.80 -11.86 -16.24
C GLU A 58 9.82 -11.29 -17.67
N ILE A 59 8.71 -10.67 -18.11
CA ILE A 59 8.58 -10.06 -19.43
C ILE A 59 9.10 -8.61 -19.41
N ASP A 60 8.62 -7.80 -18.46
CA ASP A 60 9.02 -6.40 -18.27
C ASP A 60 10.05 -6.26 -17.14
N ARG A 61 11.33 -6.25 -17.53
CA ARG A 61 12.45 -6.18 -16.59
C ARG A 61 12.55 -4.86 -15.82
N ASP A 62 11.98 -3.80 -16.38
CA ASP A 62 11.96 -2.46 -15.75
C ASP A 62 10.77 -2.29 -14.80
N LEU A 63 9.88 -3.28 -14.71
CA LEU A 63 8.79 -3.30 -13.74
C LEU A 63 9.32 -3.26 -12.30
N GLY A 64 8.88 -2.28 -11.54
CA GLY A 64 9.34 -2.02 -10.17
C GLY A 64 8.86 -3.02 -9.11
N ILE A 65 8.45 -4.22 -9.50
CA ILE A 65 8.01 -5.29 -8.59
C ILE A 65 9.24 -6.07 -8.13
N LEU A 66 9.41 -6.22 -6.82
CA LEU A 66 10.50 -6.98 -6.21
C LEU A 66 10.14 -8.44 -5.89
N LEU A 67 8.86 -8.81 -5.99
CA LEU A 67 8.41 -10.19 -5.86
C LEU A 67 8.98 -11.00 -7.03
N ASP A 68 9.77 -12.04 -6.74
CA ASP A 68 10.55 -12.80 -7.74
C ASP A 68 10.22 -14.29 -7.81
N THR A 69 9.35 -14.74 -6.94
CA THR A 69 8.91 -16.15 -6.89
C THR A 69 7.40 -16.23 -6.85
N LYS A 70 6.85 -17.22 -7.56
CA LYS A 70 5.41 -17.48 -7.49
C LYS A 70 4.99 -17.82 -6.08
N GLN A 71 3.86 -17.25 -5.69
CA GLN A 71 3.25 -17.47 -4.40
C GLN A 71 2.38 -18.72 -4.43
N ASN A 72 2.34 -19.42 -3.32
CA ASN A 72 1.50 -20.58 -3.10
C ASN A 72 0.64 -20.37 -1.84
N LEU A 73 -0.20 -21.35 -1.53
CA LEU A 73 -1.11 -21.25 -0.40
C LEU A 73 -0.39 -21.02 0.94
N GLU A 74 0.76 -21.66 1.18
CA GLU A 74 1.51 -21.54 2.43
C GLU A 74 2.14 -20.16 2.58
N SER A 75 2.85 -19.69 1.56
CA SER A 75 3.50 -18.36 1.59
C SER A 75 2.49 -17.23 1.70
N GLU A 76 1.40 -17.27 0.93
CA GLU A 76 0.38 -16.23 0.93
C GLU A 76 -0.47 -16.25 2.21
N THR A 77 -0.77 -17.43 2.77
CA THR A 77 -1.45 -17.55 4.07
C THR A 77 -0.64 -16.84 5.16
N SER A 78 0.67 -17.10 5.22
CA SER A 78 1.55 -16.48 6.21
C SER A 78 1.65 -14.96 6.05
N TRP A 79 1.76 -14.49 4.79
CA TRP A 79 1.82 -13.07 4.48
C TRP A 79 0.50 -12.37 4.82
N LEU A 80 -0.65 -12.90 4.37
CA LEU A 80 -1.96 -12.31 4.61
C LEU A 80 -2.31 -12.30 6.11
N ALA A 81 -2.03 -13.38 6.85
CA ALA A 81 -2.23 -13.41 8.29
C ALA A 81 -1.43 -12.30 9.01
N SER A 82 -0.15 -12.11 8.65
CA SER A 82 0.67 -11.05 9.20
C SER A 82 0.11 -9.65 8.87
N LYS A 83 -0.35 -9.46 7.63
CA LYS A 83 -0.97 -8.21 7.17
C LYS A 83 -2.25 -7.90 7.97
N LEU A 84 -3.15 -8.87 8.13
CA LEU A 84 -4.40 -8.68 8.89
C LEU A 84 -4.12 -8.33 10.36
N VAL A 85 -3.16 -9.00 10.98
CA VAL A 85 -2.73 -8.68 12.35
C VAL A 85 -2.21 -7.24 12.45
N SER A 86 -1.41 -6.78 11.48
CA SER A 86 -0.87 -5.42 11.45
C SER A 86 -1.97 -4.36 11.25
N ILE A 87 -3.00 -4.67 10.45
CA ILE A 87 -4.18 -3.81 10.27
C ILE A 87 -4.93 -3.66 11.61
N GLU A 88 -5.25 -4.77 12.28
CA GLU A 88 -5.98 -4.75 13.56
C GLU A 88 -5.19 -4.06 14.69
N LYS A 89 -3.86 -4.14 14.65
CA LYS A 89 -2.97 -3.43 15.59
C LYS A 89 -2.76 -1.95 15.26
N GLN A 90 -3.33 -1.44 14.17
CA GLN A 90 -3.09 -0.07 13.70
C GLN A 90 -1.61 0.19 13.33
N GLU A 91 -0.93 -0.84 12.88
CA GLU A 91 0.46 -0.78 12.43
C GLU A 91 0.54 -0.65 10.90
N GLN A 92 -0.55 -0.95 10.19
CA GLN A 92 -0.60 -0.90 8.73
C GLN A 92 -1.97 -0.39 8.25
N VAL A 93 -1.95 0.47 7.23
CA VAL A 93 -3.10 0.73 6.36
C VAL A 93 -2.97 -0.15 5.13
N SER A 94 -4.05 -0.81 4.74
CA SER A 94 -4.13 -1.59 3.51
C SER A 94 -5.29 -1.09 2.66
N VAL A 95 -5.06 -0.93 1.36
CA VAL A 95 -6.10 -0.66 0.36
C VAL A 95 -5.92 -1.62 -0.79
N VAL A 96 -6.88 -2.49 -0.99
CA VAL A 96 -7.00 -3.33 -2.17
C VAL A 96 -8.06 -2.75 -3.10
N ALA A 97 -7.93 -3.00 -4.39
CA ALA A 97 -8.97 -2.74 -5.38
C ALA A 97 -9.53 -4.09 -5.83
N GLU A 98 -10.82 -4.27 -5.57
CA GLU A 98 -11.57 -5.46 -5.99
C GLU A 98 -12.48 -5.12 -7.16
N VAL A 99 -12.52 -5.99 -8.13
CA VAL A 99 -13.42 -5.94 -9.28
C VAL A 99 -13.96 -7.34 -9.53
N GLU A 100 -15.29 -7.51 -9.45
CA GLU A 100 -15.98 -8.79 -9.75
C GLU A 100 -15.36 -9.99 -9.00
N GLY A 101 -14.94 -9.78 -7.73
CA GLY A 101 -14.32 -10.81 -6.88
C GLY A 101 -12.82 -11.01 -7.09
N SER A 102 -12.20 -10.32 -8.05
CA SER A 102 -10.75 -10.38 -8.30
C SER A 102 -10.04 -9.20 -7.66
N ILE A 103 -8.84 -9.42 -7.11
CA ILE A 103 -7.97 -8.33 -6.67
C ILE A 103 -7.14 -7.87 -7.87
N VAL A 104 -7.32 -6.60 -8.24
CA VAL A 104 -6.64 -5.99 -9.39
C VAL A 104 -5.55 -5.00 -8.97
N ALA A 105 -5.49 -4.65 -7.69
CA ALA A 105 -4.42 -3.86 -7.13
C ALA A 105 -4.33 -4.05 -5.61
N ASN A 106 -3.12 -3.93 -5.07
CA ASN A 106 -2.83 -3.96 -3.65
C ASN A 106 -1.90 -2.81 -3.29
N SER A 107 -2.20 -2.12 -2.19
CA SER A 107 -1.36 -1.06 -1.65
C SER A 107 -1.38 -1.07 -0.13
N GLU A 108 -0.31 -0.55 0.46
CA GLU A 108 -0.17 -0.50 1.90
C GLU A 108 0.72 0.66 2.35
N VAL A 109 0.51 1.13 3.56
CA VAL A 109 1.48 1.93 4.31
C VAL A 109 1.76 1.22 5.62
N GLN A 110 2.98 0.74 5.76
CA GLN A 110 3.48 0.15 6.99
C GLN A 110 4.05 1.24 7.90
N ARG A 111 3.57 1.31 9.13
CA ARG A 111 4.09 2.20 10.17
C ARG A 111 5.51 1.81 10.57
N GLY A 112 6.36 2.77 10.91
CA GLY A 112 7.67 2.51 11.53
C GLY A 112 7.55 1.70 12.81
N LYS A 113 8.47 0.77 13.02
CA LYS A 113 8.42 -0.19 14.14
C LYS A 113 8.95 0.40 15.44
N MET A 114 9.88 1.34 15.36
CA MET A 114 10.45 1.99 16.52
C MET A 114 9.52 3.11 17.01
N LYS A 115 9.47 3.33 18.32
CA LYS A 115 8.59 4.31 18.94
C LYS A 115 8.77 5.72 18.39
N ASP A 116 9.99 6.07 18.04
CA ASP A 116 10.33 7.39 17.48
C ASP A 116 9.93 7.52 16.00
N GLU A 117 9.66 6.41 15.32
CA GLU A 117 9.20 6.34 13.94
C GLU A 117 7.68 6.17 13.79
N PHE A 118 6.92 6.16 14.89
CA PHE A 118 5.46 5.89 14.86
C PHE A 118 4.65 6.89 14.03
N TYR A 119 5.21 8.04 13.71
CA TYR A 119 4.57 9.05 12.87
C TYR A 119 4.97 8.97 11.40
N HIS A 120 5.82 8.01 11.06
CA HIS A 120 6.32 7.76 9.71
C HIS A 120 5.83 6.43 9.16
N GLY A 121 5.57 6.37 7.84
CA GLY A 121 5.16 5.15 7.17
C GLY A 121 5.90 4.92 5.86
N LYS A 122 6.07 3.65 5.49
CA LYS A 122 6.62 3.23 4.19
C LYS A 122 5.51 2.66 3.32
N LEU A 123 5.40 3.19 2.09
CA LEU A 123 4.35 2.86 1.14
C LEU A 123 4.82 1.88 0.09
N GLY A 124 3.96 0.90 -0.21
CA GLY A 124 4.05 0.03 -1.36
C GLY A 124 2.73 0.01 -2.14
N ILE A 125 2.80 -0.08 -3.47
CA ILE A 125 1.64 -0.21 -4.35
C ILE A 125 2.00 -1.04 -5.58
N ALA A 126 1.09 -1.96 -5.95
CA ALA A 126 1.13 -2.72 -7.17
C ALA A 126 -0.26 -2.74 -7.83
N ILE A 127 -0.31 -2.68 -9.15
CA ILE A 127 -1.55 -2.65 -9.94
C ILE A 127 -1.36 -3.58 -11.14
N SER A 128 -2.31 -4.49 -11.39
CA SER A 128 -2.37 -5.34 -12.57
C SER A 128 -2.28 -4.51 -13.86
N LYS A 129 -1.61 -5.04 -14.85
CA LYS A 129 -1.27 -4.32 -16.10
C LYS A 129 -2.49 -3.67 -16.76
N GLU A 130 -3.59 -4.39 -16.83
CA GLU A 130 -4.83 -3.95 -17.49
C GLU A 130 -5.52 -2.80 -16.77
N TRP A 131 -5.22 -2.59 -15.47
CA TRP A 131 -5.81 -1.55 -14.64
C TRP A 131 -4.94 -0.30 -14.49
N ARG A 132 -3.78 -0.26 -15.17
CA ARG A 132 -2.90 0.92 -15.18
C ARG A 132 -3.40 1.97 -16.18
N ASN A 133 -3.04 3.23 -15.92
CA ASN A 133 -3.41 4.40 -16.74
C ASN A 133 -4.92 4.72 -16.80
N LEU A 134 -5.74 4.04 -16.01
CA LEU A 134 -7.18 4.26 -15.90
C LEU A 134 -7.58 5.14 -14.70
N GLY A 135 -6.60 5.71 -13.99
CA GLY A 135 -6.84 6.53 -12.80
C GLY A 135 -6.89 5.76 -11.48
N LEU A 136 -6.95 4.41 -11.50
CA LEU A 136 -7.04 3.58 -10.30
C LEU A 136 -5.93 3.89 -9.29
N GLY A 137 -4.68 3.96 -9.73
CA GLY A 137 -3.54 4.25 -8.85
C GLY A 137 -3.68 5.57 -8.10
N ARG A 138 -4.25 6.60 -8.74
CA ARG A 138 -4.51 7.89 -8.11
C ARG A 138 -5.54 7.78 -7.00
N GLU A 139 -6.65 7.09 -7.23
CA GLU A 139 -7.71 6.94 -6.24
C GLU A 139 -7.29 6.05 -5.06
N MET A 140 -6.53 4.97 -5.34
CA MET A 140 -5.93 4.14 -4.29
C MET A 140 -4.97 4.94 -3.41
N MET A 141 -4.05 5.70 -4.02
CA MET A 141 -3.07 6.52 -3.28
C MET A 141 -3.76 7.56 -2.41
N LYS A 142 -4.79 8.27 -2.93
CA LYS A 142 -5.56 9.23 -2.13
C LYS A 142 -6.21 8.56 -0.92
N THR A 143 -6.88 7.42 -1.14
CA THR A 143 -7.52 6.66 -0.06
C THR A 143 -6.49 6.20 0.96
N LEU A 144 -5.38 5.64 0.50
CA LEU A 144 -4.30 5.14 1.35
C LEU A 144 -3.70 6.24 2.24
N LEU A 145 -3.37 7.42 1.67
CA LEU A 145 -2.82 8.54 2.42
C LEU A 145 -3.84 9.13 3.39
N GLN A 146 -5.13 9.19 3.02
CA GLN A 146 -6.19 9.65 3.90
C GLN A 146 -6.35 8.73 5.12
N GLU A 147 -6.36 7.41 4.92
CA GLU A 147 -6.45 6.43 6.02
C GLU A 147 -5.16 6.41 6.86
N SER A 148 -3.99 6.61 6.24
CA SER A 148 -2.71 6.77 6.93
C SER A 148 -2.71 7.98 7.87
N LYS A 149 -3.26 9.10 7.42
CA LYS A 149 -3.45 10.29 8.26
C LYS A 149 -4.40 10.03 9.42
N LYS A 150 -5.50 9.32 9.21
CA LYS A 150 -6.44 8.91 10.27
C LYS A 150 -5.79 7.97 11.27
N MET A 151 -4.88 7.09 10.82
CA MET A 151 -4.08 6.23 11.69
C MET A 151 -3.06 7.02 12.52
N GLY A 152 -2.83 8.31 12.23
CA GLY A 152 -1.95 9.21 12.97
C GLY A 152 -0.54 9.34 12.39
N LEU A 153 -0.30 8.88 11.17
CA LEU A 153 0.94 9.17 10.47
C LEU A 153 1.00 10.65 10.08
N LYS A 154 2.20 11.21 10.06
CA LYS A 154 2.49 12.58 9.62
C LYS A 154 3.24 12.59 8.29
N THR A 155 3.94 11.52 8.00
CA THR A 155 4.83 11.43 6.84
C THR A 155 4.80 10.03 6.25
N VAL A 156 4.99 9.96 4.93
CA VAL A 156 5.06 8.69 4.19
C VAL A 156 6.21 8.77 3.19
N GLU A 157 7.03 7.73 3.15
CA GLU A 157 8.05 7.53 2.14
C GLU A 157 7.68 6.39 1.18
N LEU A 158 8.29 6.40 0.02
CA LEU A 158 8.28 5.28 -0.92
C LEU A 158 9.59 5.17 -1.68
N GLU A 159 9.79 4.00 -2.24
CA GLU A 159 10.88 3.67 -3.15
C GLU A 159 10.33 3.37 -4.54
N VAL A 160 10.98 3.89 -5.58
CA VAL A 160 10.57 3.64 -6.95
C VAL A 160 11.80 3.46 -7.86
N PHE A 161 11.75 2.54 -8.81
CA PHE A 161 12.78 2.41 -9.83
C PHE A 161 12.93 3.70 -10.62
N SER A 162 14.17 4.16 -10.82
CA SER A 162 14.47 5.41 -11.53
C SER A 162 13.88 5.44 -12.94
N LYS A 163 13.78 4.28 -13.61
CA LYS A 163 13.19 4.10 -14.93
C LYS A 163 11.66 4.06 -14.95
N ASN A 164 11.00 3.91 -13.78
CA ASN A 164 9.54 3.88 -13.71
C ASN A 164 8.95 5.29 -13.70
N GLU A 165 9.10 6.01 -14.82
CA GLU A 165 8.66 7.41 -14.98
C GLU A 165 7.16 7.56 -14.72
N ARG A 166 6.36 6.59 -15.14
CA ARG A 166 4.91 6.60 -14.93
C ARG A 166 4.54 6.67 -13.45
N ALA A 167 5.14 5.80 -12.63
CA ALA A 167 4.89 5.80 -11.18
C ALA A 167 5.40 7.09 -10.54
N ARG A 168 6.59 7.57 -10.94
CA ARG A 168 7.17 8.83 -10.44
C ARG A 168 6.23 10.01 -10.69
N HIS A 169 5.75 10.18 -11.92
CA HIS A 169 4.78 11.24 -12.27
C HIS A 169 3.48 11.14 -11.45
N LEU A 170 2.99 9.92 -11.18
CA LEU A 170 1.83 9.74 -10.32
C LEU A 170 2.13 10.23 -8.90
N TYR A 171 3.26 9.83 -8.32
CA TYR A 171 3.65 10.21 -6.96
C TYR A 171 3.85 11.72 -6.83
N GLU A 172 4.51 12.36 -7.79
CA GLU A 172 4.69 13.81 -7.85
C GLU A 172 3.34 14.55 -7.88
N LYS A 173 2.38 14.11 -8.70
CA LYS A 173 1.02 14.68 -8.79
C LYS A 173 0.21 14.54 -7.50
N ILE A 174 0.55 13.58 -6.65
CA ILE A 174 -0.09 13.33 -5.35
C ILE A 174 0.58 14.13 -4.22
N GLY A 175 1.78 14.68 -4.48
CA GLY A 175 2.48 15.52 -3.52
C GLY A 175 3.78 14.93 -2.97
N PHE A 176 4.20 13.76 -3.46
CA PHE A 176 5.52 13.22 -3.12
C PHE A 176 6.62 14.04 -3.78
N LYS A 177 7.71 14.24 -3.06
CA LYS A 177 8.93 14.91 -3.51
C LYS A 177 10.09 13.93 -3.48
N GLN A 178 10.94 13.97 -4.49
CA GLN A 178 12.19 13.22 -4.47
C GLN A 178 13.12 13.78 -3.40
N VAL A 179 13.66 12.92 -2.53
CA VAL A 179 14.58 13.30 -1.45
C VAL A 179 15.94 12.64 -1.59
N GLY A 180 16.07 11.64 -2.44
CA GLY A 180 17.34 10.97 -2.66
C GLY A 180 17.31 9.95 -3.79
N VAL A 181 18.51 9.42 -4.09
CA VAL A 181 18.70 8.30 -5.02
C VAL A 181 19.68 7.33 -4.36
N ILE A 182 19.37 6.04 -4.40
CA ILE A 182 20.28 4.97 -4.03
C ILE A 182 20.78 4.31 -5.31
N PRO A 183 22.03 4.58 -5.74
CA PRO A 183 22.57 4.01 -6.96
C PRO A 183 22.69 2.49 -6.88
N LYS A 184 22.35 1.80 -7.95
CA LYS A 184 22.54 0.34 -8.13
C LYS A 184 21.99 -0.52 -6.98
N LYS A 185 20.94 -0.05 -6.31
CA LYS A 185 20.33 -0.76 -5.16
C LYS A 185 19.77 -2.11 -5.55
N VAL A 186 19.21 -2.25 -6.75
CA VAL A 186 18.65 -3.50 -7.26
C VAL A 186 19.51 -4.03 -8.41
N PHE A 187 19.81 -5.32 -8.35
CA PHE A 187 20.50 -6.03 -9.42
C PHE A 187 19.61 -7.15 -9.94
N ARG A 188 19.24 -7.12 -11.21
CA ARG A 188 18.33 -8.07 -11.84
C ARG A 188 18.85 -8.47 -13.22
N ASN A 189 19.07 -9.77 -13.46
CA ASN A 189 19.46 -10.32 -14.76
C ASN A 189 20.63 -9.57 -15.41
N GLY A 190 21.70 -9.30 -14.64
CA GLY A 190 22.88 -8.60 -15.13
C GLY A 190 22.77 -7.07 -15.23
N THR A 191 21.63 -6.49 -14.90
CA THR A 191 21.38 -5.03 -14.94
C THR A 191 21.18 -4.46 -13.54
N SER A 192 21.84 -3.32 -13.29
CA SER A 192 21.65 -2.55 -12.04
C SER A 192 20.56 -1.49 -12.23
N TYR A 193 19.78 -1.27 -11.17
CA TYR A 193 18.74 -0.25 -11.14
C TYR A 193 18.92 0.66 -9.95
N ASP A 194 18.86 1.96 -10.20
CA ASP A 194 18.82 2.98 -9.18
C ASP A 194 17.42 3.08 -8.60
N ILE A 195 17.33 3.34 -7.32
CA ILE A 195 16.06 3.57 -6.61
C ILE A 195 15.98 5.04 -6.22
N ILE A 196 14.88 5.67 -6.58
CA ILE A 196 14.51 7.01 -6.14
C ILE A 196 13.73 6.89 -4.84
N LEU A 197 14.16 7.66 -3.85
CA LEU A 197 13.44 7.84 -2.59
C LEU A 197 12.53 9.05 -2.72
N MET A 198 11.25 8.87 -2.41
CA MET A 198 10.27 9.95 -2.42
C MET A 198 9.56 10.04 -1.08
N TYR A 199 9.11 11.23 -0.71
CA TYR A 199 8.57 11.57 0.59
C TYR A 199 7.38 12.52 0.45
N CYS A 200 6.37 12.37 1.32
CA CYS A 200 5.18 13.22 1.40
C CYS A 200 4.82 13.49 2.86
N GLU A 201 4.41 14.73 3.17
CA GLU A 201 3.73 15.10 4.42
C GLU A 201 2.22 14.91 4.26
N LEU A 202 1.53 14.41 5.33
CA LEU A 202 0.11 14.09 5.33
C LEU A 202 -0.79 15.20 5.90
#